data_f6b1ccd3f19abd65758bba95823a7bb3
#
_entry.id   f6b1ccd3f19abd65758bba95823a7bb3
#
_cell.length_a   1.000
_cell.length_b   1.000
_cell.length_c   1.000
_cell.angle_alpha   90.00
_cell.angle_beta   90.00
_cell.angle_gamma   90.00
#
_symmetry.space_group_name_H-M   'P 1'
#
loop_
_entity.id
_entity.type
_entity.pdbx_description
1 polymer ?
#
loop_
_entity_poly.entity_id
_entity_poly.type
_entity_poly.pdbx_seq_one_letter_code
_entity_poly.pdbx_strand_id
1 'polypeptide(L)'
;PASRTRAGSPRHWSKCLAMVVGQRPLARYNPSDNSAHVACADSCLLMGVSSQVMTLRVAVVTSSRADWSHLRRPVAAFHDHSELDPILVATAAMVDHDYGSAIAEVEAEGYEVPHRIPCLGGDRDVDMAASGGRAQLGFAQCFAELRPDVALVTADRFEMLAPAIAAMTMRIPIVHVEGGEASLGVIDHAIRNALTQLASIHMVTTTEAARRLQRMGEEPWRIHQVGAASLDTFVHDPDVGDEAVAQAVGQPVDDSTILVAVHPVTLDDDPTAQGRAVFTALENIDAPMVVCFPNADAGGRSLREVGSLFCAERPHATQVVNLPPRIWWGCLRRASVLVGNSSSGVMESPTAGLPAIDIGKSTGGSR
;
A
#
# COMPACT_ATOMS: atom_id res chain seq x y z
N PRO A 1 25.06 7.57 -10.18
CA PRO A 1 24.16 6.86 -11.08
C PRO A 1 23.21 6.06 -10.21
N ALA A 2 22.03 6.62 -10.00
CA ALA A 2 20.98 5.94 -9.29
C ALA A 2 20.62 4.66 -10.06
N SER A 3 20.67 3.51 -9.38
CA SER A 3 20.18 2.25 -9.92
C SER A 3 18.67 2.46 -10.23
N ARG A 4 18.33 2.50 -11.50
CA ARG A 4 16.94 2.54 -11.94
C ARG A 4 16.24 1.32 -11.33
N THR A 5 15.34 1.54 -10.40
CA THR A 5 14.38 0.54 -9.95
C THR A 5 13.58 0.13 -11.18
N ARG A 6 13.79 -1.11 -11.67
CA ARG A 6 12.98 -1.63 -12.77
C ARG A 6 11.58 -1.89 -12.21
N ALA A 7 10.57 -1.29 -12.82
CA ALA A 7 9.19 -1.72 -12.63
C ALA A 7 9.10 -3.23 -12.93
N GLY A 8 8.54 -4.01 -12.03
CA GLY A 8 8.30 -5.43 -12.28
C GLY A 8 7.23 -5.58 -13.37
N SER A 9 7.38 -6.53 -14.30
CA SER A 9 6.25 -6.76 -15.21
C SER A 9 5.09 -7.37 -14.41
N PRO A 10 3.81 -6.99 -14.67
CA PRO A 10 2.64 -7.56 -13.99
C PRO A 10 2.62 -9.10 -14.00
N ARG A 11 3.10 -9.73 -15.06
CA ARG A 11 3.25 -11.19 -15.17
C ARG A 11 4.29 -11.79 -14.21
N HIS A 12 5.19 -10.97 -13.68
CA HIS A 12 6.19 -11.43 -12.70
C HIS A 12 5.56 -11.65 -11.32
N TRP A 13 4.64 -10.78 -10.92
CA TRP A 13 3.93 -10.87 -9.65
C TRP A 13 3.10 -12.16 -9.52
N SER A 14 2.27 -12.45 -10.51
CA SER A 14 1.44 -13.65 -10.49
C SER A 14 2.29 -14.93 -10.52
N LYS A 15 3.36 -14.96 -11.32
CA LYS A 15 4.28 -16.08 -11.36
C LYS A 15 5.01 -16.31 -10.03
N CYS A 16 5.50 -15.23 -9.39
CA CYS A 16 6.12 -15.35 -8.07
C CYS A 16 5.13 -15.89 -7.04
N LEU A 17 3.92 -15.33 -6.99
CA LEU A 17 2.90 -15.78 -6.06
C LEU A 17 2.50 -17.25 -6.31
N ALA A 18 2.18 -17.62 -7.54
CA ALA A 18 1.79 -19.00 -7.90
C ALA A 18 2.92 -20.00 -7.64
N MET A 19 4.16 -19.65 -8.00
CA MET A 19 5.33 -20.51 -7.78
C MET A 19 5.59 -20.77 -6.31
N VAL A 20 5.42 -19.75 -5.47
CA VAL A 20 5.72 -19.81 -4.03
C VAL A 20 4.58 -20.51 -3.26
N VAL A 21 3.33 -20.17 -3.56
CA VAL A 21 2.17 -20.75 -2.85
C VAL A 21 1.84 -22.16 -3.40
N GLY A 22 2.14 -22.42 -4.67
CA GLY A 22 1.96 -23.75 -5.31
C GLY A 22 2.94 -24.82 -4.81
N GLN A 23 4.07 -24.43 -4.24
CA GLN A 23 5.00 -25.38 -3.60
C GLN A 23 4.49 -25.76 -2.20
N ARG A 24 3.48 -26.60 -2.10
CA ARG A 24 3.05 -27.13 -0.80
C ARG A 24 4.15 -28.01 -0.20
N PRO A 25 4.52 -27.87 1.11
CA PRO A 25 3.67 -27.59 2.26
C PRO A 25 4.14 -26.41 3.15
N LEU A 26 3.59 -25.23 3.02
CA LEU A 26 3.79 -24.14 3.99
C LEU A 26 3.24 -24.49 5.40
N ALA A 27 2.44 -25.53 5.53
CA ALA A 27 1.79 -25.93 6.77
C ALA A 27 2.62 -26.87 7.68
N ARG A 28 3.81 -27.31 7.27
CA ARG A 28 4.66 -28.22 8.07
C ARG A 28 6.14 -27.86 7.97
N TYR A 29 6.48 -26.67 8.47
CA TYR A 29 7.89 -26.37 8.70
C TYR A 29 8.35 -27.13 9.96
N ASN A 30 9.19 -28.14 9.75
CA ASN A 30 9.96 -28.80 10.80
C ASN A 30 11.43 -28.37 10.63
N PRO A 31 12.00 -27.55 11.55
CA PRO A 31 13.38 -27.06 11.42
C PRO A 31 14.46 -28.15 11.37
N SER A 32 14.11 -29.38 11.66
CA SER A 32 15.03 -30.52 11.70
C SER A 32 15.13 -31.32 10.39
N ASP A 33 14.35 -30.99 9.34
CA ASP A 33 14.32 -31.74 8.09
C ASP A 33 15.06 -31.00 6.95
N ASN A 34 16.37 -31.18 6.93
CA ASN A 34 17.29 -30.54 5.96
C ASN A 34 17.37 -31.33 4.61
N SER A 35 16.47 -32.31 4.38
CA SER A 35 16.60 -33.26 3.24
C SER A 35 15.58 -33.06 2.10
N ALA A 36 14.74 -32.01 2.13
CA ALA A 36 13.67 -31.82 1.14
C ALA A 36 14.00 -30.83 0.01
N HIS A 37 15.22 -30.82 -0.47
CA HIS A 37 15.54 -30.15 -1.73
C HIS A 37 15.61 -31.19 -2.87
N VAL A 38 14.75 -30.96 -3.90
CA VAL A 38 14.79 -31.66 -5.20
C VAL A 38 14.32 -33.13 -5.17
N ALA A 39 13.02 -33.37 -5.24
CA ALA A 39 12.42 -34.51 -5.95
C ALA A 39 10.87 -34.47 -5.90
N CYS A 40 10.21 -33.71 -6.71
CA CYS A 40 8.76 -33.89 -6.92
C CYS A 40 8.21 -33.53 -8.32
N ALA A 41 9.06 -33.23 -9.30
CA ALA A 41 8.61 -32.93 -10.66
C ALA A 41 8.41 -34.20 -11.54
N ASP A 42 9.10 -35.31 -11.27
CA ASP A 42 9.11 -36.46 -12.19
C ASP A 42 8.19 -37.63 -11.80
N SER A 43 7.59 -37.64 -10.62
CA SER A 43 6.78 -38.78 -10.16
C SER A 43 5.29 -38.69 -10.48
N CYS A 44 4.76 -37.54 -10.90
CA CYS A 44 3.33 -37.37 -11.21
C CYS A 44 2.92 -37.77 -12.63
N LEU A 45 3.86 -38.08 -13.52
CA LEU A 45 3.57 -38.43 -14.92
C LEU A 45 3.14 -39.89 -15.13
N LEU A 46 3.18 -40.74 -14.11
CA LEU A 46 2.91 -42.17 -14.23
C LEU A 46 1.55 -42.65 -13.68
N MET A 47 0.81 -41.78 -13.02
CA MET A 47 -0.57 -42.13 -12.64
C MET A 47 -1.51 -41.15 -13.32
N GLY A 48 -2.26 -41.55 -14.32
CA GLY A 48 -3.24 -40.78 -15.07
C GLY A 48 -4.36 -40.13 -14.22
N VAL A 49 -3.97 -39.44 -13.15
CA VAL A 49 -4.83 -38.59 -12.36
C VAL A 49 -4.88 -37.23 -13.08
N SER A 50 -6.03 -36.94 -13.67
CA SER A 50 -6.38 -35.58 -14.12
C SER A 50 -5.98 -34.61 -13.01
N SER A 51 -4.91 -33.88 -13.20
CA SER A 51 -4.53 -32.78 -12.30
C SER A 51 -5.59 -31.70 -12.46
N GLN A 52 -6.65 -31.73 -11.64
CA GLN A 52 -7.44 -30.54 -11.43
C GLN A 52 -6.45 -29.44 -10.94
N VAL A 53 -6.18 -28.47 -11.78
CA VAL A 53 -5.44 -27.28 -11.39
C VAL A 53 -6.22 -26.66 -10.23
N MET A 54 -5.71 -26.81 -9.01
CA MET A 54 -6.35 -26.22 -7.83
C MET A 54 -6.06 -24.72 -7.83
N THR A 55 -7.10 -23.93 -8.06
CA THR A 55 -7.03 -22.48 -7.95
C THR A 55 -6.82 -22.06 -6.50
N LEU A 56 -5.81 -21.24 -6.23
CA LEU A 56 -5.48 -20.72 -4.91
C LEU A 56 -6.31 -19.48 -4.61
N ARG A 57 -7.07 -19.50 -3.52
CA ARG A 57 -7.86 -18.37 -3.03
C ARG A 57 -6.96 -17.40 -2.28
N VAL A 58 -6.76 -16.22 -2.84
CA VAL A 58 -5.88 -15.17 -2.31
C VAL A 58 -6.72 -14.05 -1.70
N ALA A 59 -6.77 -13.96 -0.36
CA ALA A 59 -7.38 -12.79 0.29
C ALA A 59 -6.45 -11.59 0.13
N VAL A 60 -6.79 -10.64 -0.72
CA VAL A 60 -6.02 -9.41 -0.95
C VAL A 60 -6.61 -8.29 -0.10
N VAL A 61 -5.87 -7.85 0.91
CA VAL A 61 -6.34 -6.84 1.87
C VAL A 61 -5.92 -5.44 1.43
N THR A 62 -6.89 -4.52 1.44
CA THR A 62 -6.67 -3.09 1.18
C THR A 62 -7.32 -2.24 2.27
N SER A 63 -6.60 -1.29 2.88
CA SER A 63 -7.09 -0.43 3.97
C SER A 63 -7.25 1.03 3.55
N SER A 64 -6.65 1.40 2.43
CA SER A 64 -6.66 2.78 1.96
C SER A 64 -6.46 2.87 0.44
N ARG A 65 -6.71 4.05 -0.11
CA ARG A 65 -6.37 4.34 -1.50
C ARG A 65 -4.87 4.15 -1.79
N ALA A 66 -4.01 4.49 -0.83
CA ALA A 66 -2.56 4.30 -0.99
C ALA A 66 -2.24 2.82 -1.22
N ASP A 67 -2.82 1.92 -0.43
CA ASP A 67 -2.65 0.48 -0.63
C ASP A 67 -3.16 0.02 -2.00
N TRP A 68 -4.30 0.57 -2.47
CA TRP A 68 -4.83 0.23 -3.78
C TRP A 68 -3.85 0.62 -4.90
N SER A 69 -3.11 1.72 -4.76
CA SER A 69 -2.09 2.09 -5.74
C SER A 69 -0.98 1.03 -5.88
N HIS A 70 -0.66 0.33 -4.80
CA HIS A 70 0.30 -0.77 -4.79
C HIS A 70 -0.29 -2.12 -5.22
N LEU A 71 -1.61 -2.32 -5.05
CA LEU A 71 -2.29 -3.59 -5.30
C LEU A 71 -2.95 -3.69 -6.67
N ARG A 72 -3.33 -2.56 -7.26
CA ARG A 72 -4.12 -2.49 -8.49
C ARG A 72 -3.53 -3.35 -9.63
N ARG A 73 -2.24 -3.21 -9.90
CA ARG A 73 -1.56 -3.98 -10.95
C ARG A 73 -1.30 -5.44 -10.58
N PRO A 74 -0.85 -5.78 -9.36
CA PRO A 74 -0.82 -7.15 -8.89
C PRO A 74 -2.18 -7.85 -8.97
N VAL A 75 -3.28 -7.22 -8.54
CA VAL A 75 -4.63 -7.80 -8.60
C VAL A 75 -5.04 -8.10 -10.03
N ALA A 76 -4.82 -7.18 -10.97
CA ALA A 76 -5.07 -7.44 -12.40
C ALA A 76 -4.28 -8.66 -12.90
N ALA A 77 -2.99 -8.76 -12.55
CA ALA A 77 -2.17 -9.90 -12.93
C ALA A 77 -2.61 -11.22 -12.26
N PHE A 78 -3.17 -11.16 -11.07
CA PHE A 78 -3.72 -12.37 -10.39
C PHE A 78 -5.01 -12.82 -11.06
N HIS A 79 -5.91 -11.92 -11.45
CA HIS A 79 -7.11 -12.27 -12.22
C HIS A 79 -6.79 -12.90 -13.58
N ASP A 80 -5.70 -12.48 -14.21
CA ASP A 80 -5.25 -13.07 -15.49
C ASP A 80 -4.57 -14.43 -15.33
N HIS A 81 -4.33 -14.90 -14.10
CA HIS A 81 -3.60 -16.13 -13.82
C HIS A 81 -4.54 -17.27 -13.46
N SER A 82 -4.53 -18.36 -14.26
CA SER A 82 -5.48 -19.48 -14.13
C SER A 82 -5.42 -20.26 -12.80
N GLU A 83 -4.35 -20.11 -12.03
CA GLU A 83 -4.14 -20.82 -10.75
C GLU A 83 -4.41 -19.92 -9.53
N LEU A 84 -4.82 -18.64 -9.73
CA LEU A 84 -5.08 -17.69 -8.66
C LEU A 84 -6.52 -17.19 -8.71
N ASP A 85 -7.16 -17.08 -7.54
CA ASP A 85 -8.48 -16.49 -7.33
C ASP A 85 -8.33 -15.35 -6.30
N PRO A 86 -8.04 -14.10 -6.75
CA PRO A 86 -7.91 -12.96 -5.86
C PRO A 86 -9.28 -12.50 -5.37
N ILE A 87 -9.45 -12.45 -4.06
CA ILE A 87 -10.66 -11.99 -3.39
C ILE A 87 -10.32 -10.75 -2.58
N LEU A 88 -10.90 -9.62 -2.96
CA LEU A 88 -10.64 -8.35 -2.29
C LEU A 88 -11.35 -8.27 -0.95
N VAL A 89 -10.62 -7.84 0.08
CA VAL A 89 -11.12 -7.56 1.42
C VAL A 89 -10.74 -6.13 1.79
N ALA A 90 -11.73 -5.24 1.88
CA ALA A 90 -11.51 -3.83 2.18
C ALA A 90 -11.78 -3.52 3.64
N THR A 91 -10.99 -2.62 4.22
CA THR A 91 -11.13 -2.16 5.61
C THR A 91 -10.76 -0.70 5.76
N ALA A 92 -10.89 -0.16 6.94
CA ALA A 92 -10.45 1.17 7.35
C ALA A 92 -10.88 2.30 6.38
N ALA A 93 -9.95 3.16 5.97
CA ALA A 93 -10.22 4.31 5.10
C ALA A 93 -10.76 3.91 3.72
N MET A 94 -10.52 2.68 3.27
CA MET A 94 -11.05 2.18 2.00
C MET A 94 -12.58 2.13 1.99
N VAL A 95 -13.21 1.86 3.14
CA VAL A 95 -14.67 1.72 3.30
C VAL A 95 -15.32 2.87 4.09
N ASP A 96 -14.53 3.80 4.60
CA ASP A 96 -15.00 4.89 5.46
C ASP A 96 -15.36 6.13 4.64
N HIS A 97 -16.56 6.65 4.85
CA HIS A 97 -17.08 7.84 4.15
C HIS A 97 -16.29 9.12 4.45
N ASP A 98 -15.76 9.27 5.66
CA ASP A 98 -14.96 10.44 6.05
C ASP A 98 -13.66 10.54 5.25
N TYR A 99 -13.21 9.42 4.68
CA TYR A 99 -12.04 9.33 3.82
C TYR A 99 -12.39 9.12 2.34
N GLY A 100 -13.62 9.46 1.92
CA GLY A 100 -14.07 9.45 0.54
C GLY A 100 -14.44 8.08 -0.02
N SER A 101 -14.51 7.03 0.82
CA SER A 101 -14.91 5.65 0.41
C SER A 101 -14.22 5.20 -0.89
N ALA A 102 -12.89 5.13 -0.87
CA ALA A 102 -12.07 4.81 -2.06
C ALA A 102 -12.44 3.47 -2.72
N ILE A 103 -13.22 2.64 -2.04
CA ILE A 103 -13.79 1.39 -2.58
C ILE A 103 -14.57 1.60 -3.88
N ALA A 104 -15.23 2.76 -4.03
CA ALA A 104 -15.97 3.08 -5.25
C ALA A 104 -15.07 3.15 -6.50
N GLU A 105 -13.80 3.52 -6.33
CA GLU A 105 -12.81 3.53 -7.42
C GLU A 105 -12.47 2.10 -7.85
N VAL A 106 -12.30 1.21 -6.88
CA VAL A 106 -12.00 -0.21 -7.12
C VAL A 106 -13.15 -0.86 -7.90
N GLU A 107 -14.39 -0.57 -7.50
CA GLU A 107 -15.60 -1.08 -8.16
C GLU A 107 -15.80 -0.48 -9.56
N ALA A 108 -15.49 0.81 -9.75
CA ALA A 108 -15.53 1.47 -11.06
C ALA A 108 -14.49 0.90 -12.05
N GLU A 109 -13.41 0.32 -11.56
CA GLU A 109 -12.43 -0.42 -12.37
C GLU A 109 -12.89 -1.85 -12.71
N GLY A 110 -14.07 -2.27 -12.23
CA GLY A 110 -14.68 -3.58 -12.54
C GLY A 110 -14.33 -4.69 -11.54
N TYR A 111 -13.72 -4.37 -10.40
CA TYR A 111 -13.41 -5.35 -9.36
C TYR A 111 -14.53 -5.44 -8.33
N GLU A 112 -14.93 -6.65 -7.98
CA GLU A 112 -15.85 -6.87 -6.86
C GLU A 112 -15.09 -6.83 -5.53
N VAL A 113 -15.71 -6.19 -4.51
CA VAL A 113 -15.18 -6.15 -3.14
C VAL A 113 -16.22 -6.73 -2.19
N PRO A 114 -16.34 -8.08 -2.14
CA PRO A 114 -17.40 -8.76 -1.40
C PRO A 114 -17.27 -8.64 0.13
N HIS A 115 -16.06 -8.42 0.62
CA HIS A 115 -15.81 -8.35 2.06
C HIS A 115 -15.37 -6.94 2.47
N ARG A 116 -16.18 -6.32 3.35
CA ARG A 116 -15.95 -4.95 3.86
C ARG A 116 -15.96 -4.98 5.38
N ILE A 117 -14.86 -4.55 6.00
CA ILE A 117 -14.66 -4.59 7.45
C ILE A 117 -14.48 -3.15 7.94
N PRO A 118 -15.55 -2.42 8.29
CA PRO A 118 -15.43 -1.10 8.88
C PRO A 118 -14.81 -1.21 10.27
N CYS A 119 -13.81 -0.39 10.55
CA CYS A 119 -13.11 -0.46 11.84
C CYS A 119 -12.73 0.92 12.41
N LEU A 120 -12.66 1.97 11.60
CA LEU A 120 -12.20 3.27 12.07
C LEU A 120 -13.13 3.87 13.13
N GLY A 121 -12.55 4.68 14.01
CA GLY A 121 -13.22 5.40 15.08
C GLY A 121 -12.81 6.87 15.12
N GLY A 122 -12.53 7.42 16.31
CA GLY A 122 -12.10 8.81 16.50
C GLY A 122 -10.71 9.13 15.92
N ASP A 123 -10.13 10.24 16.40
CA ASP A 123 -8.88 10.80 15.88
C ASP A 123 -7.73 10.73 16.90
N ARG A 124 -7.93 10.05 18.03
CA ARG A 124 -6.93 9.88 19.08
C ARG A 124 -6.19 8.56 18.91
N ASP A 125 -5.04 8.45 19.53
CA ASP A 125 -4.24 7.22 19.61
C ASP A 125 -5.01 6.04 20.17
N VAL A 126 -5.82 6.26 21.23
CA VAL A 126 -6.71 5.23 21.79
C VAL A 126 -7.78 4.78 20.80
N ASP A 127 -8.29 5.67 19.98
CA ASP A 127 -9.30 5.35 18.95
C ASP A 127 -8.66 4.54 17.80
N MET A 128 -7.43 4.85 17.45
CA MET A 128 -6.61 4.09 16.50
C MET A 128 -6.34 2.67 17.02
N ALA A 129 -5.93 2.52 18.28
CA ALA A 129 -5.73 1.22 18.91
C ALA A 129 -7.02 0.39 18.95
N ALA A 130 -8.16 1.02 19.30
CA ALA A 130 -9.47 0.37 19.29
C ALA A 130 -9.91 -0.03 17.89
N SER A 131 -9.54 0.75 16.85
CA SER A 131 -9.80 0.42 15.44
C SER A 131 -9.07 -0.86 15.03
N GLY A 132 -7.81 -1.05 15.46
CA GLY A 132 -7.07 -2.29 15.27
C GLY A 132 -7.78 -3.50 15.88
N GLY A 133 -8.32 -3.36 17.11
CA GLY A 133 -9.09 -4.42 17.75
C GLY A 133 -10.39 -4.79 17.00
N ARG A 134 -11.15 -3.79 16.52
CA ARG A 134 -12.34 -4.02 15.68
C ARG A 134 -11.99 -4.71 14.38
N ALA A 135 -10.95 -4.26 13.71
CA ALA A 135 -10.45 -4.88 12.48
C ALA A 135 -10.06 -6.34 12.71
N GLN A 136 -9.33 -6.64 13.80
CA GLN A 136 -8.92 -8.01 14.15
C GLN A 136 -10.12 -8.95 14.28
N LEU A 137 -11.17 -8.54 14.96
CA LEU A 137 -12.40 -9.33 15.08
C LEU A 137 -13.07 -9.55 13.73
N GLY A 138 -13.18 -8.50 12.93
CA GLY A 138 -13.76 -8.57 11.58
C GLY A 138 -12.98 -9.52 10.65
N PHE A 139 -11.64 -9.45 10.66
CA PHE A 139 -10.80 -10.35 9.86
C PHE A 139 -10.89 -11.81 10.33
N ALA A 140 -10.98 -12.06 11.64
CA ALA A 140 -11.16 -13.42 12.13
C ALA A 140 -12.46 -14.05 11.62
N GLN A 141 -13.56 -13.30 11.61
CA GLN A 141 -14.85 -13.74 11.06
C GLN A 141 -14.78 -13.93 9.53
N CYS A 142 -14.26 -12.92 8.82
CA CYS A 142 -14.10 -12.96 7.36
C CYS A 142 -13.26 -14.16 6.91
N PHE A 143 -12.12 -14.42 7.53
CA PHE A 143 -11.27 -15.54 7.14
C PHE A 143 -11.84 -16.90 7.55
N ALA A 144 -12.68 -16.99 8.58
CA ALA A 144 -13.41 -18.20 8.91
C ALA A 144 -14.43 -18.58 7.83
N GLU A 145 -15.09 -17.61 7.23
CA GLU A 145 -16.05 -17.78 6.12
C GLU A 145 -15.33 -17.98 4.78
N LEU A 146 -14.39 -17.09 4.48
CA LEU A 146 -13.65 -17.06 3.22
C LEU A 146 -12.74 -18.29 3.05
N ARG A 147 -12.07 -18.73 4.14
CA ARG A 147 -11.06 -19.81 4.12
C ARG A 147 -10.03 -19.64 3.01
N PRO A 148 -9.29 -18.51 2.98
CA PRO A 148 -8.30 -18.30 1.93
C PRO A 148 -7.11 -19.25 2.10
N ASP A 149 -6.48 -19.62 0.99
CA ASP A 149 -5.23 -20.39 0.98
C ASP A 149 -4.05 -19.53 1.37
N VAL A 150 -4.15 -18.20 1.14
CA VAL A 150 -3.12 -17.21 1.47
C VAL A 150 -3.76 -15.84 1.71
N ALA A 151 -3.19 -15.07 2.65
CA ALA A 151 -3.54 -13.66 2.87
C ALA A 151 -2.40 -12.78 2.36
N LEU A 152 -2.73 -11.77 1.56
CA LEU A 152 -1.78 -10.77 1.08
C LEU A 152 -2.04 -9.46 1.80
N VAL A 153 -1.00 -8.96 2.48
CA VAL A 153 -0.98 -7.66 3.18
C VAL A 153 0.10 -6.77 2.57
N THR A 154 -0.12 -5.45 2.58
CA THR A 154 0.79 -4.51 1.93
C THR A 154 1.28 -3.41 2.86
N ALA A 155 2.48 -2.94 2.62
CA ALA A 155 3.13 -1.79 3.24
C ALA A 155 3.21 -1.87 4.79
N ASP A 156 2.72 -0.86 5.50
CA ASP A 156 3.02 -0.63 6.91
C ASP A 156 1.90 0.05 7.69
N ARG A 157 0.70 0.13 7.12
CA ARG A 157 -0.43 0.72 7.84
C ARG A 157 -0.78 -0.11 9.07
N PHE A 158 -1.16 0.57 10.17
CA PHE A 158 -1.46 -0.11 11.44
C PHE A 158 -2.61 -1.12 11.31
N GLU A 159 -3.55 -0.87 10.43
CA GLU A 159 -4.68 -1.75 10.15
C GLU A 159 -4.25 -3.11 9.58
N MET A 160 -3.09 -3.16 8.90
CA MET A 160 -2.57 -4.40 8.30
C MET A 160 -2.08 -5.44 9.33
N LEU A 161 -1.85 -5.03 10.58
CA LEU A 161 -1.59 -5.98 11.66
C LEU A 161 -2.81 -6.87 11.94
N ALA A 162 -4.03 -6.35 11.79
CA ALA A 162 -5.25 -7.09 12.08
C ALA A 162 -5.42 -8.34 11.18
N PRO A 163 -5.39 -8.22 9.83
CA PRO A 163 -5.43 -9.40 8.96
C PRO A 163 -4.21 -10.31 9.16
N ALA A 164 -3.02 -9.76 9.41
CA ALA A 164 -1.82 -10.57 9.60
C ALA A 164 -1.92 -11.43 10.88
N ILE A 165 -2.37 -10.87 12.00
CA ILE A 165 -2.56 -11.63 13.24
C ILE A 165 -3.68 -12.67 13.07
N ALA A 166 -4.81 -12.30 12.42
CA ALA A 166 -5.90 -13.24 12.15
C ALA A 166 -5.41 -14.41 11.27
N ALA A 167 -4.69 -14.13 10.18
CA ALA A 167 -4.13 -15.14 9.29
C ALA A 167 -3.15 -16.07 10.02
N MET A 168 -2.18 -15.49 10.76
CA MET A 168 -1.19 -16.26 11.53
C MET A 168 -1.86 -17.22 12.51
N THR A 169 -2.82 -16.73 13.32
CA THR A 169 -3.50 -17.55 14.33
C THR A 169 -4.38 -18.63 13.72
N MET A 170 -4.91 -18.41 12.53
CA MET A 170 -5.69 -19.37 11.75
C MET A 170 -4.82 -20.26 10.85
N ARG A 171 -3.51 -20.12 10.89
CA ARG A 171 -2.53 -20.87 10.07
C ARG A 171 -2.69 -20.65 8.57
N ILE A 172 -3.09 -19.45 8.19
CA ILE A 172 -3.14 -18.99 6.79
C ILE A 172 -1.79 -18.34 6.49
N PRO A 173 -1.04 -18.81 5.49
CA PRO A 173 0.21 -18.18 5.07
C PRO A 173 0.01 -16.73 4.67
N ILE A 174 1.00 -15.88 4.98
CA ILE A 174 0.95 -14.44 4.71
C ILE A 174 1.99 -14.08 3.66
N VAL A 175 1.58 -13.34 2.65
CA VAL A 175 2.45 -12.64 1.71
C VAL A 175 2.49 -11.17 2.10
N HIS A 176 3.68 -10.63 2.39
CA HIS A 176 3.89 -9.23 2.71
C HIS A 176 4.50 -8.51 1.51
N VAL A 177 3.79 -7.53 0.98
CA VAL A 177 4.24 -6.65 -0.10
C VAL A 177 4.90 -5.42 0.50
N GLU A 178 6.04 -5.00 -0.05
CA GLU A 178 6.84 -3.83 0.37
C GLU A 178 7.43 -3.91 1.79
N GLY A 179 7.70 -5.12 2.27
CA GLY A 179 8.55 -5.33 3.44
C GLY A 179 9.97 -4.82 3.21
N GLY A 180 10.66 -4.45 4.30
CA GLY A 180 12.07 -4.05 4.25
C GLY A 180 12.34 -2.58 3.91
N GLU A 181 11.35 -1.79 3.57
CA GLU A 181 11.50 -0.34 3.45
C GLU A 181 11.63 0.32 4.83
N ALA A 182 12.22 1.52 4.91
CA ALA A 182 12.40 2.24 6.16
C ALA A 182 11.45 3.45 6.21
N SER A 183 10.66 3.53 7.28
CA SER A 183 9.77 4.64 7.59
C SER A 183 10.13 5.19 8.97
N LEU A 184 11.29 5.88 9.08
CA LEU A 184 11.81 6.33 10.37
C LEU A 184 11.00 7.50 10.93
N GLY A 185 10.79 7.54 12.26
CA GLY A 185 10.09 8.61 12.94
C GLY A 185 8.57 8.45 13.03
N VAL A 186 8.03 7.36 12.48
CA VAL A 186 6.60 7.01 12.56
C VAL A 186 6.41 5.56 13.02
N ILE A 187 5.22 5.24 13.55
CA ILE A 187 4.89 3.89 14.02
C ILE A 187 4.95 2.84 12.89
N ASP A 188 4.75 3.28 11.66
CA ASP A 188 4.72 2.46 10.44
C ASP A 188 5.99 1.62 10.31
N HIS A 189 7.16 2.16 10.73
CA HIS A 189 8.42 1.39 10.72
C HIS A 189 8.35 0.13 11.60
N ALA A 190 7.82 0.25 12.80
CA ALA A 190 7.66 -0.88 13.70
C ALA A 190 6.62 -1.87 13.16
N ILE A 191 5.53 -1.36 12.60
CA ILE A 191 4.46 -2.17 12.00
C ILE A 191 4.97 -2.96 10.81
N ARG A 192 5.70 -2.33 9.88
CA ARG A 192 6.33 -3.00 8.73
C ARG A 192 7.24 -4.14 9.17
N ASN A 193 8.07 -3.91 10.18
CA ASN A 193 8.95 -4.93 10.70
C ASN A 193 8.16 -6.08 11.37
N ALA A 194 7.09 -5.79 12.10
CA ALA A 194 6.22 -6.80 12.68
C ALA A 194 5.52 -7.63 11.59
N LEU A 195 4.97 -7.00 10.55
CA LEU A 195 4.38 -7.67 9.39
C LEU A 195 5.38 -8.58 8.68
N THR A 196 6.63 -8.11 8.51
CA THR A 196 7.72 -8.92 7.96
C THR A 196 7.92 -10.18 8.78
N GLN A 197 8.00 -10.11 10.12
CA GLN A 197 8.22 -11.27 10.96
C GLN A 197 7.00 -12.23 11.03
N LEU A 198 5.80 -11.75 10.76
CA LEU A 198 4.59 -12.59 10.69
C LEU A 198 4.45 -13.25 9.30
N ALA A 199 5.07 -12.70 8.27
CA ALA A 199 4.87 -13.15 6.90
C ALA A 199 5.65 -14.42 6.55
N SER A 200 5.08 -15.22 5.68
CA SER A 200 5.70 -16.43 5.11
C SER A 200 6.53 -16.12 3.87
N ILE A 201 6.13 -15.11 3.10
CA ILE A 201 6.73 -14.71 1.83
C ILE A 201 6.79 -13.20 1.76
N HIS A 202 7.84 -12.66 1.15
CA HIS A 202 8.12 -11.24 1.05
C HIS A 202 8.28 -10.83 -0.40
N MET A 203 7.43 -9.91 -0.86
CA MET A 203 7.53 -9.26 -2.17
C MET A 203 8.12 -7.86 -1.97
N VAL A 204 9.41 -7.69 -2.22
CA VAL A 204 10.15 -6.47 -1.92
C VAL A 204 10.39 -5.62 -3.16
N THR A 205 10.52 -4.31 -2.95
CA THR A 205 10.70 -3.33 -4.02
C THR A 205 12.13 -3.27 -4.53
N THR A 206 13.11 -3.28 -3.62
CA THR A 206 14.51 -3.00 -3.90
C THR A 206 15.45 -4.08 -3.39
N THR A 207 16.66 -4.11 -3.94
CA THR A 207 17.75 -4.97 -3.42
C THR A 207 18.11 -4.61 -1.98
N GLU A 208 17.99 -3.33 -1.59
CA GLU A 208 18.29 -2.91 -0.22
C GLU A 208 17.20 -3.40 0.75
N ALA A 209 15.93 -3.35 0.37
CA ALA A 209 14.84 -3.96 1.13
C ALA A 209 15.08 -5.47 1.32
N ALA A 210 15.45 -6.19 0.25
CA ALA A 210 15.80 -7.61 0.34
C ALA A 210 16.94 -7.88 1.33
N ARG A 211 18.03 -7.10 1.26
CA ARG A 211 19.16 -7.22 2.19
C ARG A 211 18.74 -6.94 3.65
N ARG A 212 17.84 -5.97 3.86
CA ARG A 212 17.33 -5.65 5.19
C ARG A 212 16.55 -6.82 5.79
N LEU A 213 15.69 -7.46 5.01
CA LEU A 213 14.97 -8.65 5.44
C LEU A 213 15.93 -9.81 5.79
N GLN A 214 16.96 -10.04 4.98
CA GLN A 214 17.97 -11.05 5.30
C GLN A 214 18.70 -10.76 6.63
N ARG A 215 19.00 -9.47 6.91
CA ARG A 215 19.58 -9.07 8.22
C ARG A 215 18.59 -9.24 9.38
N MET A 216 17.29 -9.22 9.13
CA MET A 216 16.24 -9.53 10.11
C MET A 216 16.06 -11.02 10.33
N GLY A 217 16.77 -11.88 9.59
CA GLY A 217 16.74 -13.34 9.72
C GLY A 217 15.84 -14.06 8.72
N GLU A 218 15.27 -13.33 7.74
CA GLU A 218 14.43 -13.96 6.71
C GLU A 218 15.30 -14.76 5.73
N GLU A 219 14.83 -15.96 5.40
CA GLU A 219 15.53 -16.86 4.49
C GLU A 219 15.46 -16.34 3.03
N PRO A 220 16.57 -16.39 2.27
CA PRO A 220 16.61 -15.82 0.91
C PRO A 220 15.55 -16.35 -0.05
N TRP A 221 15.12 -17.61 0.08
CA TRP A 221 14.11 -18.22 -0.79
C TRP A 221 12.70 -17.64 -0.57
N ARG A 222 12.45 -17.01 0.59
CA ARG A 222 11.19 -16.35 0.93
C ARG A 222 11.10 -14.92 0.40
N ILE A 223 12.23 -14.36 -0.09
CA ILE A 223 12.34 -12.96 -0.49
C ILE A 223 12.38 -12.85 -2.01
N HIS A 224 11.37 -12.22 -2.58
CA HIS A 224 11.22 -12.02 -4.03
C HIS A 224 11.26 -10.53 -4.35
N GLN A 225 12.28 -10.09 -5.11
CA GLN A 225 12.34 -8.71 -5.57
C GLN A 225 11.44 -8.55 -6.80
N VAL A 226 10.33 -7.83 -6.63
CA VAL A 226 9.28 -7.64 -7.64
C VAL A 226 9.20 -6.20 -8.16
N GLY A 227 9.87 -5.25 -7.51
CA GLY A 227 9.75 -3.82 -7.79
C GLY A 227 8.58 -3.16 -7.05
N ALA A 228 8.43 -1.85 -7.21
CA ALA A 228 7.34 -1.08 -6.60
C ALA A 228 6.13 -1.09 -7.55
N ALA A 229 5.06 -1.78 -7.15
CA ALA A 229 3.87 -1.95 -7.99
C ALA A 229 3.12 -0.65 -8.27
N SER A 230 3.20 0.35 -7.39
CA SER A 230 2.62 1.69 -7.62
C SER A 230 3.20 2.36 -8.86
N LEU A 231 4.48 2.11 -9.17
CA LEU A 231 5.15 2.67 -10.35
C LEU A 231 4.67 2.03 -11.67
N ASP A 232 4.13 0.83 -11.62
CA ASP A 232 3.61 0.15 -12.81
C ASP A 232 2.42 0.90 -13.43
N THR A 233 1.62 1.60 -12.63
CA THR A 233 0.56 2.48 -13.13
C THR A 233 1.14 3.61 -13.98
N PHE A 234 2.25 4.21 -13.58
CA PHE A 234 2.91 5.26 -14.36
C PHE A 234 3.46 4.75 -15.69
N VAL A 235 4.04 3.54 -15.69
CA VAL A 235 4.72 2.97 -16.87
C VAL A 235 3.74 2.40 -17.87
N HIS A 236 2.65 1.79 -17.41
CA HIS A 236 1.77 0.97 -18.25
C HIS A 236 0.41 1.60 -18.53
N ASP A 237 -0.04 2.57 -17.70
CA ASP A 237 -1.31 3.24 -17.97
C ASP A 237 -1.11 4.50 -18.83
N PRO A 238 -1.99 4.75 -19.79
CA PRO A 238 -1.97 6.00 -20.53
C PRO A 238 -2.22 7.18 -19.59
N ASP A 239 -1.64 8.34 -19.92
CA ASP A 239 -1.97 9.58 -19.24
C ASP A 239 -3.45 9.92 -19.39
N VAL A 240 -4.04 10.46 -18.32
CA VAL A 240 -5.48 10.77 -18.28
C VAL A 240 -5.86 12.07 -19.00
N GLY A 241 -4.87 12.90 -19.35
CA GLY A 241 -5.09 14.22 -19.96
C GLY A 241 -5.42 15.33 -18.96
N ASP A 242 -5.25 16.57 -19.41
CA ASP A 242 -5.37 17.77 -18.56
C ASP A 242 -6.79 17.99 -18.05
N GLU A 243 -7.78 17.78 -18.92
CA GLU A 243 -9.19 17.98 -18.59
C GLU A 243 -9.67 17.03 -17.48
N ALA A 244 -9.29 15.75 -17.54
CA ALA A 244 -9.64 14.77 -16.51
C ALA A 244 -8.98 15.08 -15.16
N VAL A 245 -7.72 15.54 -15.18
CA VAL A 245 -7.03 15.99 -13.96
C VAL A 245 -7.73 17.21 -13.37
N ALA A 246 -8.00 18.23 -14.19
CA ALA A 246 -8.66 19.46 -13.74
C ALA A 246 -10.07 19.20 -13.18
N GLN A 247 -10.84 18.32 -13.81
CA GLN A 247 -12.18 17.94 -13.34
C GLN A 247 -12.10 17.22 -11.98
N ALA A 248 -11.17 16.30 -11.80
CA ALA A 248 -11.04 15.53 -10.56
C ALA A 248 -10.49 16.36 -9.40
N VAL A 249 -9.61 17.33 -9.69
CA VAL A 249 -9.00 18.23 -8.68
C VAL A 249 -9.89 19.44 -8.39
N GLY A 250 -10.71 19.86 -9.35
CA GLY A 250 -11.55 21.07 -9.26
C GLY A 250 -10.86 22.35 -9.75
N GLN A 251 -9.62 22.23 -10.25
CA GLN A 251 -8.86 23.33 -10.87
C GLN A 251 -7.81 22.78 -11.85
N PRO A 252 -7.30 23.56 -12.81
CA PRO A 252 -6.16 23.17 -13.64
C PRO A 252 -4.94 22.83 -12.79
N VAL A 253 -4.15 21.87 -13.26
CA VAL A 253 -2.85 21.50 -12.69
C VAL A 253 -1.81 21.65 -13.80
N ASP A 254 -0.84 22.53 -13.58
CA ASP A 254 0.20 22.87 -14.55
C ASP A 254 1.57 23.09 -13.84
N ASP A 255 2.56 23.56 -14.58
CA ASP A 255 3.93 23.79 -14.12
C ASP A 255 4.08 24.96 -13.12
N SER A 256 3.00 25.63 -12.74
CA SER A 256 2.94 26.58 -11.63
C SER A 256 2.33 25.99 -10.36
N THR A 257 1.71 24.81 -10.45
CA THR A 257 0.94 24.21 -9.36
C THR A 257 1.85 23.50 -8.35
N ILE A 258 1.62 23.76 -7.05
CA ILE A 258 2.28 23.08 -5.95
C ILE A 258 1.35 21.96 -5.44
N LEU A 259 1.86 20.72 -5.39
CA LEU A 259 1.19 19.62 -4.69
C LEU A 259 1.62 19.61 -3.22
N VAL A 260 0.66 19.52 -2.30
CA VAL A 260 0.93 19.49 -0.86
C VAL A 260 0.40 18.18 -0.28
N ALA A 261 1.28 17.33 0.24
CA ALA A 261 0.92 16.05 0.83
C ALA A 261 1.58 15.88 2.19
N VAL A 262 0.84 16.19 3.26
CA VAL A 262 1.33 16.19 4.65
C VAL A 262 0.50 15.23 5.48
N HIS A 263 1.19 14.40 6.27
CA HIS A 263 0.61 13.41 7.16
C HIS A 263 1.03 13.67 8.62
N PRO A 264 0.26 13.20 9.62
CA PRO A 264 0.65 13.27 11.01
C PRO A 264 1.97 12.54 11.26
N VAL A 265 2.80 13.08 12.17
CA VAL A 265 4.04 12.41 12.62
C VAL A 265 3.71 11.69 13.93
N THR A 266 3.35 10.43 13.82
CA THR A 266 2.70 9.64 14.89
C THR A 266 3.54 9.40 16.14
N LEU A 267 4.86 9.62 16.10
CA LEU A 267 5.76 9.52 17.26
C LEU A 267 6.11 10.86 17.90
N ASP A 268 5.63 11.97 17.35
CA ASP A 268 5.82 13.29 17.98
C ASP A 268 4.72 13.54 19.03
N ASP A 269 5.05 14.32 20.07
CA ASP A 269 4.10 14.73 21.10
C ASP A 269 2.90 15.51 20.54
N ASP A 270 3.11 16.23 19.43
CA ASP A 270 2.07 16.86 18.63
C ASP A 270 2.19 16.38 17.18
N PRO A 271 1.43 15.36 16.79
CA PRO A 271 1.49 14.78 15.46
C PRO A 271 1.20 15.77 14.32
N THR A 272 0.51 16.88 14.61
CA THR A 272 0.10 17.88 13.62
C THR A 272 1.06 19.06 13.48
N ALA A 273 2.02 19.21 14.36
CA ALA A 273 2.91 20.38 14.42
C ALA A 273 3.67 20.64 13.12
N GLN A 274 4.21 19.56 12.53
CA GLN A 274 4.94 19.65 11.28
C GLN A 274 4.03 20.09 10.11
N GLY A 275 2.82 19.54 10.02
CA GLY A 275 1.85 19.94 9.00
C GLY A 275 1.44 21.40 9.13
N ARG A 276 1.18 21.90 10.35
CA ARG A 276 0.89 23.32 10.58
C ARG A 276 2.05 24.21 10.14
N ALA A 277 3.28 23.82 10.44
CA ALA A 277 4.46 24.58 10.01
C ALA A 277 4.59 24.65 8.48
N VAL A 278 4.25 23.55 7.76
CA VAL A 278 4.19 23.55 6.29
C VAL A 278 3.16 24.54 5.78
N PHE A 279 1.92 24.50 6.29
CA PHE A 279 0.89 25.45 5.88
C PHE A 279 1.28 26.89 6.17
N THR A 280 1.85 27.19 7.34
CA THR A 280 2.36 28.52 7.66
C THR A 280 3.46 28.98 6.68
N ALA A 281 4.38 28.10 6.30
CA ALA A 281 5.41 28.44 5.31
C ALA A 281 4.82 28.74 3.93
N LEU A 282 3.74 28.08 3.56
CA LEU A 282 3.05 28.26 2.29
C LEU A 282 2.14 29.51 2.26
N GLU A 283 1.87 30.15 3.40
CA GLU A 283 0.98 31.33 3.50
C GLU A 283 1.40 32.49 2.58
N ASN A 284 2.69 32.67 2.38
CA ASN A 284 3.23 33.79 1.59
C ASN A 284 3.54 33.40 0.13
N ILE A 285 3.14 32.22 -0.30
CA ILE A 285 3.38 31.75 -1.67
C ILE A 285 2.10 31.93 -2.47
N ASP A 286 2.15 32.78 -3.47
CA ASP A 286 1.05 33.03 -4.41
C ASP A 286 1.17 32.10 -5.64
N ALA A 287 0.70 30.87 -5.47
CA ALA A 287 0.69 29.85 -6.52
C ALA A 287 -0.55 28.94 -6.38
N PRO A 288 -1.03 28.32 -7.46
CA PRO A 288 -2.06 27.28 -7.36
C PRO A 288 -1.57 26.11 -6.51
N MET A 289 -2.44 25.60 -5.63
CA MET A 289 -2.10 24.51 -4.73
C MET A 289 -3.14 23.42 -4.73
N VAL A 290 -2.69 22.17 -4.73
CA VAL A 290 -3.53 20.97 -4.52
C VAL A 290 -3.11 20.33 -3.20
N VAL A 291 -3.97 20.42 -2.21
CA VAL A 291 -3.72 19.91 -0.85
C VAL A 291 -4.39 18.56 -0.69
N CYS A 292 -3.60 17.50 -0.54
CA CYS A 292 -4.11 16.16 -0.33
C CYS A 292 -4.49 15.92 1.13
N PHE A 293 -5.60 15.19 1.37
CA PHE A 293 -5.99 14.78 2.70
C PHE A 293 -4.91 13.87 3.31
N PRO A 294 -4.66 14.02 4.63
CA PRO A 294 -3.80 13.11 5.35
C PRO A 294 -4.43 11.72 5.49
N ASN A 295 -3.61 10.75 5.87
CA ASN A 295 -4.04 9.41 6.22
C ASN A 295 -4.92 9.38 7.48
N ALA A 296 -5.56 8.22 7.77
CA ALA A 296 -6.41 7.98 8.93
C ALA A 296 -5.63 7.71 10.24
N ASP A 297 -4.45 8.30 10.38
CA ASP A 297 -3.64 8.21 11.58
C ASP A 297 -4.12 9.20 12.66
N ALA A 298 -3.71 9.00 13.91
CA ALA A 298 -4.00 9.93 15.00
C ALA A 298 -3.54 11.35 14.63
N GLY A 299 -4.44 12.34 14.79
CA GLY A 299 -4.23 13.71 14.35
C GLY A 299 -4.58 14.00 12.89
N GLY A 300 -4.96 12.98 12.11
CA GLY A 300 -5.31 13.14 10.70
C GLY A 300 -6.50 14.07 10.47
N ARG A 301 -7.56 13.94 11.27
CA ARG A 301 -8.75 14.83 11.18
C ARG A 301 -8.40 16.29 11.52
N SER A 302 -7.63 16.50 12.58
CA SER A 302 -7.18 17.84 12.97
C SER A 302 -6.32 18.47 11.88
N LEU A 303 -5.41 17.72 11.27
CA LEU A 303 -4.59 18.19 10.17
C LEU A 303 -5.41 18.49 8.90
N ARG A 304 -6.45 17.70 8.63
CA ARG A 304 -7.41 17.95 7.56
C ARG A 304 -8.12 19.29 7.73
N GLU A 305 -8.55 19.60 8.96
CA GLU A 305 -9.20 20.88 9.28
C GLU A 305 -8.26 22.07 9.02
N VAL A 306 -6.99 21.95 9.41
CA VAL A 306 -5.97 22.97 9.11
C VAL A 306 -5.83 23.20 7.61
N GLY A 307 -5.75 22.12 6.82
CA GLY A 307 -5.70 22.19 5.35
C GLY A 307 -6.97 22.80 4.75
N SER A 308 -8.15 22.49 5.31
CA SER A 308 -9.43 23.07 4.85
C SER A 308 -9.48 24.57 5.09
N LEU A 309 -9.08 25.04 6.27
CA LEU A 309 -9.01 26.47 6.59
C LEU A 309 -8.00 27.19 5.69
N PHE A 310 -6.82 26.60 5.49
CA PHE A 310 -5.80 27.13 4.59
C PHE A 310 -6.34 27.32 3.16
N CYS A 311 -7.05 26.32 2.61
CA CYS A 311 -7.64 26.42 1.28
C CYS A 311 -8.82 27.41 1.20
N ALA A 312 -9.64 27.52 2.25
CA ALA A 312 -10.77 28.43 2.27
C ALA A 312 -10.37 29.92 2.16
N GLU A 313 -9.16 30.28 2.59
CA GLU A 313 -8.62 31.63 2.52
C GLU A 313 -7.90 31.93 1.17
N ARG A 314 -7.81 30.95 0.27
CA ARG A 314 -7.01 31.03 -0.98
C ARG A 314 -7.80 30.56 -2.20
N PRO A 315 -8.12 31.47 -3.14
CA PRO A 315 -8.95 31.12 -4.30
C PRO A 315 -8.32 30.09 -5.25
N HIS A 316 -7.00 29.93 -5.19
CA HIS A 316 -6.23 29.01 -6.04
C HIS A 316 -5.70 27.77 -5.27
N ALA A 317 -6.24 27.50 -4.09
CA ALA A 317 -5.92 26.31 -3.31
C ALA A 317 -7.15 25.40 -3.20
N THR A 318 -7.00 24.16 -3.63
CA THR A 318 -8.07 23.15 -3.56
C THR A 318 -7.63 22.00 -2.68
N GLN A 319 -8.49 21.61 -1.75
CA GLN A 319 -8.28 20.41 -0.95
C GLN A 319 -8.98 19.21 -1.61
N VAL A 320 -8.24 18.12 -1.80
CA VAL A 320 -8.76 16.88 -2.37
C VAL A 320 -8.76 15.77 -1.31
N VAL A 321 -9.89 15.10 -1.15
CA VAL A 321 -10.05 14.01 -0.17
C VAL A 321 -9.37 12.74 -0.66
N ASN A 322 -9.60 12.43 -1.92
CA ASN A 322 -9.17 11.19 -2.53
C ASN A 322 -9.01 11.39 -4.04
N LEU A 323 -7.87 10.99 -4.57
CA LEU A 323 -7.63 11.00 -6.01
C LEU A 323 -7.35 9.57 -6.49
N PRO A 324 -8.01 9.10 -7.56
CA PRO A 324 -7.65 7.85 -8.21
C PRO A 324 -6.16 7.80 -8.54
N PRO A 325 -5.48 6.64 -8.44
CA PRO A 325 -4.04 6.54 -8.72
C PRO A 325 -3.64 7.15 -10.08
N ARG A 326 -4.44 6.95 -11.12
CA ARG A 326 -4.17 7.53 -12.45
C ARG A 326 -4.26 9.06 -12.47
N ILE A 327 -5.20 9.64 -11.71
CA ILE A 327 -5.32 11.11 -11.58
C ILE A 327 -4.14 11.66 -10.76
N TRP A 328 -3.76 10.99 -9.66
CA TRP A 328 -2.58 11.38 -8.89
C TRP A 328 -1.32 11.41 -9.76
N TRP A 329 -1.09 10.38 -10.58
CA TRP A 329 0.00 10.37 -11.55
C TRP A 329 -0.12 11.48 -12.59
N GLY A 330 -1.34 11.83 -12.99
CA GLY A 330 -1.62 12.98 -13.83
C GLY A 330 -1.20 14.30 -13.18
N CYS A 331 -1.45 14.49 -11.87
CA CYS A 331 -0.99 15.64 -11.11
C CYS A 331 0.55 15.68 -11.02
N LEU A 332 1.19 14.55 -10.68
CA LEU A 332 2.66 14.46 -10.59
C LEU A 332 3.38 14.78 -11.91
N ARG A 333 2.76 14.47 -13.06
CA ARG A 333 3.34 14.79 -14.39
C ARG A 333 3.29 16.26 -14.75
N ARG A 334 2.38 17.02 -14.14
CA ARG A 334 2.05 18.41 -14.52
C ARG A 334 2.54 19.45 -13.55
N ALA A 335 2.54 19.13 -12.28
CA ALA A 335 2.87 20.08 -11.22
C ALA A 335 4.33 20.53 -11.26
N SER A 336 4.63 21.63 -10.54
CA SER A 336 5.99 22.19 -10.42
C SER A 336 6.81 21.50 -9.33
N VAL A 337 6.17 21.14 -8.22
CA VAL A 337 6.83 20.56 -7.03
C VAL A 337 5.84 19.83 -6.14
N LEU A 338 6.31 18.80 -5.46
CA LEU A 338 5.60 18.15 -4.36
C LEU A 338 6.23 18.56 -3.02
N VAL A 339 5.42 19.08 -2.09
CA VAL A 339 5.86 19.52 -0.77
C VAL A 339 5.18 18.69 0.31
N GLY A 340 5.92 18.15 1.25
CA GLY A 340 5.37 17.45 2.41
C GLY A 340 6.25 16.34 2.96
N ASN A 341 5.64 15.41 3.67
CA ASN A 341 6.29 14.25 4.28
C ASN A 341 5.71 12.91 3.75
N SER A 342 5.01 12.96 2.62
CA SER A 342 4.46 11.78 1.97
C SER A 342 5.56 10.94 1.30
N SER A 343 5.46 9.61 1.39
CA SER A 343 6.33 8.68 0.67
C SER A 343 6.31 8.88 -0.85
N SER A 344 5.25 9.47 -1.41
CA SER A 344 5.17 9.86 -2.83
C SER A 344 6.32 10.77 -3.27
N GLY A 345 6.83 11.64 -2.36
CA GLY A 345 7.98 12.50 -2.64
C GLY A 345 9.28 11.73 -2.88
N VAL A 346 9.39 10.52 -2.34
CA VAL A 346 10.57 9.66 -2.47
C VAL A 346 10.40 8.57 -3.52
N MET A 347 9.21 7.99 -3.64
CA MET A 347 8.95 6.83 -4.49
C MET A 347 8.44 7.24 -5.89
N GLU A 348 7.42 8.09 -5.95
CA GLU A 348 6.67 8.39 -7.17
C GLU A 348 7.19 9.64 -7.88
N SER A 349 7.45 10.70 -7.14
CA SER A 349 7.92 11.98 -7.66
C SER A 349 9.18 11.86 -8.54
N PRO A 350 10.24 11.09 -8.16
CA PRO A 350 11.40 10.92 -9.02
C PRO A 350 11.09 10.20 -10.34
N THR A 351 10.10 9.30 -10.33
CA THR A 351 9.68 8.58 -11.54
C THR A 351 8.94 9.51 -12.50
N ALA A 352 8.15 10.45 -11.98
CA ALA A 352 7.48 11.49 -12.76
C ALA A 352 8.45 12.61 -13.23
N GLY A 353 9.67 12.66 -12.69
CA GLY A 353 10.60 13.77 -12.92
C GLY A 353 10.23 15.04 -12.16
N LEU A 354 9.33 14.94 -11.16
CA LEU A 354 8.84 16.07 -10.38
C LEU A 354 9.80 16.33 -9.19
N PRO A 355 10.28 17.56 -8.99
CA PRO A 355 10.99 17.94 -7.77
C PRO A 355 10.14 17.72 -6.52
N ALA A 356 10.75 17.28 -5.41
CA ALA A 356 10.07 17.15 -4.14
C ALA A 356 10.85 17.86 -3.03
N ILE A 357 10.12 18.56 -2.14
CA ILE A 357 10.62 19.11 -0.89
C ILE A 357 10.10 18.19 0.22
N ASP A 358 10.98 17.28 0.64
CA ASP A 358 10.69 16.32 1.71
C ASP A 358 10.93 16.98 3.08
N ILE A 359 9.90 17.00 3.93
CA ILE A 359 9.90 17.72 5.20
C ILE A 359 9.83 16.72 6.35
N GLY A 360 10.78 16.81 7.27
CA GLY A 360 10.81 16.01 8.48
C GLY A 360 11.77 14.84 8.45
N LYS A 361 11.54 13.89 9.36
CA LYS A 361 12.40 12.72 9.57
C LYS A 361 11.80 11.42 9.03
N SER A 362 10.50 11.40 8.73
CA SER A 362 9.74 10.18 8.42
C SER A 362 10.16 9.52 7.11
N THR A 363 10.59 10.29 6.12
CA THR A 363 11.01 9.81 4.81
C THR A 363 12.54 9.75 4.65
N GLY A 364 13.29 10.36 5.56
CA GLY A 364 14.76 10.49 5.50
C GLY A 364 15.55 9.18 5.62
N GLY A 365 14.93 8.05 5.87
CA GLY A 365 15.55 6.73 5.97
C GLY A 365 15.62 5.93 4.67
N SER A 366 15.03 6.42 3.60
CA SER A 366 14.93 5.72 2.30
C SER A 366 16.08 6.04 1.32
N ARG A 367 17.19 6.60 1.80
CA ARG A 367 18.37 6.94 0.98
C ARG A 367 19.38 5.82 0.93
#